data_a54768b4e5a90d8ed32410d343fda99c
#
_entry.id   a54768b4e5a90d8ed32410d343fda99c
#
_cell.length_a   1.000
_cell.length_b   1.000
_cell.length_c   1.000
_cell.angle_alpha   90.00
_cell.angle_beta   90.00
_cell.angle_gamma   90.00
#
_symmetry.space_group_name_H-M   'P 1'
#
loop_
_entity.id
_entity.type
_entity.pdbx_description
1 polymer ?
#
loop_
_entity_poly.entity_id
_entity_poly.type
_entity_poly.pdbx_seq_one_letter_code
_entity_poly.pdbx_strand_id
1 'polypeptide(L)'
;MKNLIIHGDPGIRKGAVISVDGTEYVCFGISRQGEWHGPDRVQLWCTVGTPDEEETYERREYVPNHLDTEAVDADAVEVIQKKGS
;
A
#
# COMPACT_ATOMS: atom_id res chain seq x y z
N MET A 1 5.81 8.73 4.27
CA MET A 1 5.88 7.30 3.89
C MET A 1 5.45 6.43 5.07
N LYS A 2 4.67 5.41 4.84
CA LYS A 2 4.26 4.48 5.90
C LYS A 2 3.99 3.10 5.31
N ASN A 3 3.90 2.10 6.18
CA ASN A 3 3.47 0.76 5.81
C ASN A 3 1.96 0.66 5.99
N LEU A 4 1.29 0.12 4.99
CA LEU A 4 -0.16 -0.08 5.03
C LEU A 4 -0.45 -1.56 4.81
N ILE A 5 -1.16 -2.17 5.75
CA ILE A 5 -1.58 -3.56 5.61
C ILE A 5 -3.06 -3.55 5.26
N ILE A 6 -3.38 -4.01 4.06
CA ILE A 6 -4.76 -4.06 3.57
C ILE A 6 -5.27 -5.49 3.72
N HIS A 7 -6.34 -5.67 4.48
CA HIS A 7 -7.01 -6.96 4.63
C HIS A 7 -7.96 -7.19 3.46
N GLY A 8 -7.53 -7.98 2.50
CA GLY A 8 -8.21 -8.23 1.25
C GLY A 8 -7.38 -7.80 0.06
N ASP A 9 -7.93 -7.94 -1.14
CA ASP A 9 -7.24 -7.57 -2.37
C ASP A 9 -8.10 -6.60 -3.17
N PRO A 10 -7.80 -5.28 -3.12
CA PRO A 10 -8.54 -4.30 -3.91
C PRO A 10 -8.13 -4.25 -5.39
N GLY A 11 -7.23 -5.13 -5.83
CA GLY A 11 -6.81 -5.18 -7.23
C GLY A 11 -5.80 -4.13 -7.64
N ILE A 12 -4.99 -3.67 -6.70
CA ILE A 12 -3.99 -2.62 -6.97
C ILE A 12 -2.63 -3.22 -7.33
N ARG A 13 -1.82 -2.42 -8.00
CA ARG A 13 -0.46 -2.75 -8.40
C ARG A 13 0.49 -1.63 -7.98
N LYS A 14 1.79 -1.88 -8.09
CA LYS A 14 2.80 -0.85 -7.84
C LYS A 14 2.49 0.42 -8.66
N GLY A 15 2.54 1.55 -8.01
CA GLY A 15 2.20 2.83 -8.63
C GLY A 15 0.72 3.20 -8.54
N ALA A 16 -0.09 2.34 -7.91
CA ALA A 16 -1.50 2.63 -7.71
C ALA A 16 -1.68 3.87 -6.82
N VAL A 17 -2.76 4.60 -7.08
CA VAL A 17 -3.16 5.72 -6.23
C VAL A 17 -4.42 5.29 -5.49
N ILE A 18 -4.37 5.39 -4.18
CA ILE A 18 -5.49 4.99 -3.31
C ILE A 18 -5.83 6.11 -2.34
N SER A 19 -7.05 6.09 -1.83
CA SER A 19 -7.49 7.00 -0.77
C SER A 19 -7.93 6.18 0.43
N VAL A 20 -7.43 6.55 1.60
CA VAL A 20 -7.81 5.94 2.88
C VAL A 20 -8.18 7.06 3.83
N ASP A 21 -9.41 7.04 4.35
CA ASP A 21 -9.92 8.08 5.24
C ASP A 21 -9.77 9.50 4.66
N GLY A 22 -9.95 9.62 3.34
CA GLY A 22 -9.87 10.91 2.66
C GLY A 22 -8.46 11.38 2.33
N THR A 23 -7.45 10.58 2.63
CA THR A 23 -6.05 10.90 2.31
C THR A 23 -5.57 10.04 1.16
N GLU A 24 -5.03 10.67 0.12
CA GLU A 24 -4.52 9.97 -1.04
C GLU A 24 -3.06 9.56 -0.84
N TYR A 25 -2.76 8.34 -1.28
CA TYR A 25 -1.41 7.78 -1.21
C TYR A 25 -1.05 7.12 -2.53
N VAL A 26 0.25 7.12 -2.83
CA VAL A 26 0.82 6.33 -3.94
C VAL A 26 1.43 5.07 -3.34
N CYS A 27 1.16 3.91 -3.96
CA CYS A 27 1.72 2.64 -3.53
C CYS A 27 3.08 2.44 -4.21
N PHE A 28 4.15 2.55 -3.44
CA PHE A 28 5.52 2.40 -3.96
C PHE A 28 5.92 0.93 -4.10
N GLY A 29 5.46 0.09 -3.19
CA GLY A 29 5.73 -1.33 -3.22
C GLY A 29 4.58 -2.10 -2.62
N ILE A 30 4.30 -3.29 -3.15
CA ILE A 30 3.21 -4.14 -2.70
C ILE A 30 3.73 -5.56 -2.59
N SER A 31 3.46 -6.21 -1.47
CA SER A 31 3.77 -7.62 -1.23
C SER A 31 2.49 -8.34 -0.81
N ARG A 32 2.17 -9.42 -1.51
CA ARG A 32 0.97 -10.21 -1.20
C ARG A 32 1.33 -11.28 -0.18
N GLN A 33 0.55 -11.33 0.89
CA GLN A 33 0.76 -12.25 2.00
C GLN A 33 -0.51 -13.04 2.29
N GLY A 34 -0.36 -14.21 2.92
CA GLY A 34 -1.50 -14.95 3.46
C GLY A 34 -2.24 -15.84 2.49
N GLU A 35 -1.70 -16.09 1.29
CA GLU A 35 -2.36 -16.98 0.32
C GLU A 35 -2.57 -18.40 0.84
N TRP A 36 -1.68 -18.86 1.70
CA TRP A 36 -1.75 -20.20 2.28
C TRP A 36 -2.82 -20.33 3.38
N HIS A 37 -3.46 -19.21 3.76
CA HIS A 37 -4.61 -19.23 4.68
C HIS A 37 -5.95 -19.21 3.93
N GLY A 38 -5.92 -19.22 2.60
CA GLY A 38 -7.10 -19.14 1.77
C GLY A 38 -7.33 -17.74 1.20
N PRO A 39 -8.16 -17.62 0.14
CA PRO A 39 -8.35 -16.34 -0.55
C PRO A 39 -8.99 -15.25 0.31
N ASP A 40 -9.80 -15.63 1.29
CA ASP A 40 -10.49 -14.68 2.16
C ASP A 40 -9.57 -14.03 3.19
N ARG A 41 -8.34 -14.51 3.30
CA ARG A 41 -7.37 -14.01 4.28
C ARG A 41 -6.15 -13.37 3.66
N VAL A 42 -6.25 -13.03 2.40
CA VAL A 42 -5.18 -12.34 1.69
C VAL A 42 -4.93 -10.98 2.33
N GLN A 43 -3.67 -10.63 2.48
CA GLN A 43 -3.24 -9.31 2.94
C GLN A 43 -2.30 -8.72 1.93
N LEU A 44 -2.43 -7.45 1.66
CA LEU A 44 -1.46 -6.70 0.87
C LEU A 44 -0.66 -5.81 1.81
N TRP A 45 0.64 -6.03 1.84
CA TRP A 45 1.56 -5.22 2.62
C TRP A 45 2.18 -4.20 1.68
N CYS A 46 1.78 -2.95 1.86
CA CYS A 46 2.13 -1.87 0.95
C CYS A 46 3.03 -0.85 1.65
N THR A 47 3.97 -0.29 0.90
CA THR A 47 4.68 0.91 1.32
C THR A 47 4.06 2.05 0.54
N VAL A 48 3.47 2.99 1.24
CA VAL A 48 2.70 4.09 0.64
C VAL A 48 3.21 5.45 1.10
N GLY A 49 2.95 6.46 0.32
CA GLY A 49 3.30 7.83 0.67
C GLY A 49 2.79 8.83 -0.36
N THR A 50 3.25 10.07 -0.24
CA THR A 50 2.95 11.11 -1.22
C THR A 50 3.80 10.94 -2.47
N PRO A 51 3.39 11.52 -3.61
CA PRO A 51 4.22 11.44 -4.82
C PRO A 51 5.64 11.97 -4.62
N ASP A 52 5.82 12.94 -3.74
CA ASP A 52 7.14 13.51 -3.45
C ASP A 52 8.09 12.51 -2.78
N GLU A 53 7.53 11.50 -2.13
CA GLU A 53 8.32 10.50 -1.40
C GLU A 53 8.75 9.33 -2.29
N GLU A 54 8.27 9.27 -3.53
CA GLU A 54 8.61 8.19 -4.45
C GLU A 54 10.12 8.09 -4.68
N GLU A 55 10.77 9.23 -4.89
CA GLU A 55 12.21 9.28 -5.09
C GLU A 55 12.98 8.79 -3.86
N THR A 56 12.51 9.19 -2.67
CA THR A 56 13.09 8.73 -1.41
C THR A 56 12.99 7.21 -1.30
N TYR A 57 11.85 6.65 -1.69
CA TYR A 57 11.66 5.21 -1.70
C TYR A 57 12.61 4.51 -2.68
N GLU A 58 12.71 5.01 -3.91
CA GLU A 58 13.54 4.41 -4.94
C GLU A 58 15.02 4.45 -4.59
N ARG A 59 15.47 5.51 -3.93
CA ARG A 59 16.85 5.67 -3.48
C ARG A 59 17.13 4.96 -2.17
N ARG A 60 16.10 4.37 -1.55
CA ARG A 60 16.19 3.71 -0.25
C ARG A 60 16.74 4.61 0.84
N GLU A 61 16.36 5.88 0.80
CA GLU A 61 16.79 6.90 1.77
C GLU A 61 15.86 6.94 2.99
N TYR A 62 15.31 5.78 3.38
CA TYR A 62 14.41 5.67 4.52
C TYR A 62 14.81 4.46 5.37
N VAL A 63 14.40 4.48 6.63
CA VAL A 63 14.64 3.37 7.56
C VAL A 63 13.31 2.63 7.74
N PRO A 64 13.18 1.42 7.17
CA PRO A 64 11.90 0.68 7.21
C PRO A 64 11.32 0.51 8.62
N ASN A 65 12.17 0.32 9.62
CA ASN A 65 11.74 0.11 11.00
C ASN A 65 11.16 1.39 11.64
N HIS A 66 11.36 2.54 11.01
CA HIS A 66 10.84 3.82 11.51
C HIS A 66 9.54 4.22 10.82
N LEU A 67 9.06 3.43 9.86
CA LEU A 67 7.78 3.70 9.20
C LEU A 67 6.63 3.25 10.08
N ASP A 68 5.64 4.11 10.22
CA ASP A 68 4.40 3.74 10.91
C ASP A 68 3.68 2.65 10.11
N THR A 69 2.99 1.78 10.81
CA THR A 69 2.19 0.71 10.19
C THR A 69 0.73 0.91 10.55
N GLU A 70 -0.13 0.92 9.54
CA GLU A 70 -1.58 1.01 9.71
C GLU A 70 -2.24 -0.18 9.02
N ALA A 71 -3.23 -0.77 9.66
CA ALA A 71 -4.01 -1.87 9.08
C ALA A 71 -5.41 -1.38 8.75
N VAL A 72 -5.87 -1.69 7.54
CA VAL A 72 -7.21 -1.29 7.08
C VAL A 72 -7.85 -2.44 6.31
N ASP A 73 -9.19 -2.45 6.24
CA ASP A 73 -9.90 -3.40 5.38
C ASP A 73 -9.88 -2.90 3.93
N ALA A 74 -9.94 -3.83 2.99
CA ALA A 74 -9.99 -3.47 1.57
C ALA A 74 -11.18 -2.57 1.25
N ASP A 75 -12.30 -2.74 1.97
CA ASP A 75 -13.50 -1.91 1.78
C ASP A 75 -13.27 -0.45 2.18
N ALA A 76 -12.29 -0.17 3.02
CA ALA A 76 -11.95 1.18 3.44
C ALA A 76 -10.98 1.87 2.45
N VAL A 77 -10.50 1.14 1.47
CA VAL A 77 -9.55 1.65 0.47
C VAL A 77 -10.32 2.01 -0.80
N GLU A 78 -10.28 3.29 -1.17
CA GLU A 78 -10.82 3.74 -2.45
C GLU A 78 -9.70 3.72 -3.48
N VAL A 79 -9.86 2.96 -4.56
CA VAL A 79 -8.87 2.86 -5.61
C VAL A 79 -9.13 3.97 -6.63
N ILE A 80 -8.20 4.92 -6.74
CA ILE A 80 -8.28 6.04 -7.67
C ILE A 80 -7.64 5.64 -9.00
N GLN A 81 -6.50 4.95 -8.92
CA GLN A 81 -5.78 4.44 -10.07
C GLN A 81 -5.17 3.09 -9.70
N LYS A 82 -5.47 2.03 -10.47
CA LYS A 82 -5.07 0.67 -10.10
C LYS A 82 -3.57 0.40 -10.24
N LYS A 83 -2.88 1.12 -11.13
CA LYS A 83 -1.44 0.93 -11.38
C LYS A 83 -0.83 2.22 -11.88
N GLY A 84 0.48 2.33 -11.79
CA GLY A 84 1.21 3.43 -12.38
C GLY A 84 1.12 3.42 -13.89
N SER A 85 1.19 4.60 -14.47
CA SER A 85 1.17 4.77 -15.93
C SER A 85 2.57 4.58 -16.52
#